data_58d9fc2718db0ebb7d822d3469045924
#
_entry.id   58d9fc2718db0ebb7d822d3469045924
#
_cell.length_a   1.000
_cell.length_b   1.000
_cell.length_c   1.000
_cell.angle_alpha   90.00
_cell.angle_beta   90.00
_cell.angle_gamma   90.00
#
_symmetry.space_group_name_H-M   'P 1'
#
loop_
_entity.id
_entity.type
_entity.pdbx_description
1 polymer ?
#
loop_
_entity_poly.entity_id
_entity_poly.type
_entity_poly.pdbx_seq_one_letter_code
_entity_poly.pdbx_strand_id
1 'polypeptide(L)'
;MEKKLKSHGAWIGKWTFILAATGSAVGLGNIWGFPYKAGTNGGGAFVLIYLLCIVMIGVPIMISEIIIGRRAGNSPINAMKRTALQSNTSSLWKLVGWSGITAGVLILSFYSVIAGICLNYIFIAALPSEALSSSDQFGAVIASPYNPVSYTHLTLPTKRIV
;
A
#
# COMPACT_ATOMS: atom_id res chain seq x y z
N MET A 1 -12.98 31.87 -21.16
CA MET A 1 -11.80 31.81 -20.25
C MET A 1 -11.65 30.40 -19.73
N GLU A 2 -10.82 29.59 -20.36
CA GLU A 2 -10.54 28.23 -19.93
C GLU A 2 -9.60 28.28 -18.74
N LYS A 3 -10.12 27.92 -17.57
CA LYS A 3 -9.34 27.83 -16.34
C LYS A 3 -8.38 26.64 -16.49
N LYS A 4 -7.13 26.92 -16.87
CA LYS A 4 -6.03 25.94 -16.90
C LYS A 4 -5.94 25.29 -15.53
N LEU A 5 -6.50 24.08 -15.40
CA LEU A 5 -6.36 23.25 -14.20
C LEU A 5 -4.86 23.02 -14.01
N LYS A 6 -4.32 23.50 -12.87
CA LYS A 6 -2.95 23.19 -12.46
C LYS A 6 -2.81 21.67 -12.46
N SER A 7 -1.95 21.14 -13.32
CA SER A 7 -1.61 19.71 -13.31
C SER A 7 -0.89 19.45 -11.99
N HIS A 8 -1.54 18.67 -11.13
CA HIS A 8 -0.86 18.13 -9.96
C HIS A 8 0.29 17.26 -10.46
N GLY A 9 1.52 17.65 -10.12
CA GLY A 9 2.80 17.03 -10.37
C GLY A 9 2.82 15.84 -11.35
N ALA A 10 3.19 16.10 -12.61
CA ALA A 10 3.52 15.03 -13.54
C ALA A 10 4.84 14.38 -13.09
N TRP A 11 4.92 13.06 -13.14
CA TRP A 11 6.16 12.34 -12.87
C TRP A 11 7.25 12.79 -13.83
N ILE A 12 8.43 13.14 -13.34
CA ILE A 12 9.55 13.70 -14.10
C ILE A 12 10.09 12.68 -15.11
N GLY A 13 9.86 11.37 -14.91
CA GLY A 13 10.31 10.34 -15.82
C GLY A 13 9.61 8.99 -15.60
N LYS A 14 9.68 8.14 -16.64
CA LYS A 14 9.12 6.77 -16.60
C LYS A 14 9.73 5.93 -15.46
N TRP A 15 11.02 6.04 -15.26
CA TRP A 15 11.73 5.31 -14.23
C TRP A 15 11.33 5.74 -12.82
N THR A 16 11.15 7.04 -12.59
CA THR A 16 10.68 7.56 -11.30
C THR A 16 9.31 7.00 -10.96
N PHE A 17 8.41 6.94 -11.94
CA PHE A 17 7.09 6.33 -11.74
C PHE A 17 7.19 4.83 -11.44
N ILE A 18 7.98 4.08 -12.21
CA ILE A 18 8.16 2.63 -12.03
C ILE A 18 8.73 2.32 -10.64
N LEU A 19 9.78 3.02 -10.24
CA LEU A 19 10.42 2.84 -8.93
C LEU A 19 9.46 3.18 -7.78
N ALA A 20 8.71 4.27 -7.89
CA ALA A 20 7.73 4.64 -6.88
C ALA A 20 6.59 3.63 -6.80
N ALA A 21 6.07 3.17 -7.94
CA ALA A 21 5.01 2.15 -7.99
C ALA A 21 5.50 0.80 -7.42
N THR A 22 6.72 0.37 -7.78
CA THR A 22 7.32 -0.86 -7.26
C THR A 22 7.57 -0.74 -5.76
N GLY A 23 8.15 0.36 -5.28
CA GLY A 23 8.40 0.58 -3.86
C GLY A 23 7.11 0.61 -3.03
N SER A 24 6.05 1.18 -3.57
CA SER A 24 4.72 1.19 -2.94
C SER A 24 4.05 -0.20 -2.93
N ALA A 25 4.37 -1.06 -3.91
CA ALA A 25 3.80 -2.41 -4.02
C ALA A 25 4.49 -3.43 -3.10
N VAL A 26 5.75 -3.19 -2.71
CA VAL A 26 6.50 -4.10 -1.83
C VAL A 26 6.03 -3.92 -0.38
N GLY A 27 5.51 -4.97 0.21
CA GLY A 27 5.01 -4.98 1.57
C GLY A 27 5.17 -6.34 2.24
N LEU A 28 4.70 -6.44 3.48
CA LEU A 28 4.71 -7.67 4.28
C LEU A 28 4.12 -8.87 3.56
N GLY A 29 3.07 -8.66 2.76
CA GLY A 29 2.47 -9.70 1.95
C GLY A 29 3.46 -10.36 0.99
N ASN A 30 4.33 -9.58 0.38
CA ASN A 30 5.29 -10.05 -0.61
C ASN A 30 6.52 -10.68 0.05
N ILE A 31 6.99 -10.07 1.16
CA ILE A 31 8.24 -10.49 1.81
C ILE A 31 8.02 -11.70 2.72
N TRP A 32 6.92 -11.73 3.45
CA TRP A 32 6.64 -12.80 4.41
C TRP A 32 5.44 -13.67 4.01
N GLY A 33 4.29 -13.08 3.71
CA GLY A 33 3.05 -13.81 3.48
C GLY A 33 3.10 -14.70 2.23
N PHE A 34 3.66 -14.21 1.13
CA PHE A 34 3.75 -14.96 -0.12
C PHE A 34 4.69 -16.17 -0.02
N PRO A 35 5.95 -16.05 0.48
CA PRO A 35 6.83 -17.21 0.66
C PRO A 35 6.24 -18.26 1.59
N TYR A 36 5.61 -17.85 2.69
CA TYR A 36 4.93 -18.76 3.60
C TYR A 36 3.81 -19.53 2.90
N LYS A 37 2.92 -18.84 2.19
CA LYS A 37 1.83 -19.49 1.43
C LYS A 37 2.35 -20.39 0.32
N ALA A 38 3.40 -19.99 -0.38
CA ALA A 38 4.02 -20.82 -1.39
C ALA A 38 4.58 -22.12 -0.80
N GLY A 39 5.27 -22.03 0.34
CA GLY A 39 5.82 -23.20 1.02
C GLY A 39 4.75 -24.19 1.51
N THR A 40 3.63 -23.68 2.02
CA THR A 40 2.55 -24.51 2.58
C THR A 40 1.57 -25.07 1.54
N ASN A 41 1.54 -24.52 0.31
CA ASN A 41 0.56 -24.87 -0.73
C ASN A 41 1.19 -25.48 -1.99
N GLY A 42 2.26 -26.25 -1.86
CA GLY A 42 2.85 -26.98 -2.98
C GLY A 42 3.96 -26.24 -3.75
N GLY A 43 4.55 -25.22 -3.15
CA GLY A 43 5.78 -24.58 -3.63
C GLY A 43 5.66 -24.03 -5.06
N GLY A 44 6.41 -24.64 -5.99
CA GLY A 44 6.48 -24.19 -7.38
C GLY A 44 5.15 -24.25 -8.13
N ALA A 45 4.29 -25.22 -7.87
CA ALA A 45 2.97 -25.34 -8.50
C ALA A 45 2.06 -24.14 -8.08
N PHE A 46 2.09 -23.78 -6.81
CA PHE A 46 1.38 -22.59 -6.32
C PHE A 46 1.88 -21.32 -7.02
N VAL A 47 3.20 -21.15 -7.17
CA VAL A 47 3.79 -19.98 -7.82
C VAL A 47 3.37 -19.89 -9.29
N LEU A 48 3.33 -21.01 -10.02
CA LEU A 48 2.88 -21.04 -11.42
C LEU A 48 1.42 -20.60 -11.56
N ILE A 49 0.52 -21.14 -10.73
CA ILE A 49 -0.90 -20.77 -10.73
C ILE A 49 -1.04 -19.29 -10.36
N TYR A 50 -0.29 -18.81 -9.36
CA TYR A 50 -0.29 -17.41 -8.96
C TYR A 50 0.15 -16.48 -10.10
N LEU A 51 1.20 -16.81 -10.83
CA LEU A 51 1.65 -16.04 -12.00
C LEU A 51 0.59 -16.02 -13.10
N LEU A 52 -0.06 -17.15 -13.36
CA LEU A 52 -1.17 -17.23 -14.32
C LEU A 52 -2.31 -16.28 -13.90
N CYS A 53 -2.71 -16.29 -12.62
CA CYS A 53 -3.74 -15.40 -12.09
C CYS A 53 -3.33 -13.92 -12.21
N ILE A 54 -2.06 -13.57 -11.96
CA ILE A 54 -1.58 -12.20 -12.16
C ILE A 54 -1.76 -11.77 -13.60
N VAL A 55 -1.35 -12.59 -14.56
CA VAL A 55 -1.43 -12.24 -15.98
C VAL A 55 -2.88 -12.15 -16.44
N MET A 56 -3.73 -13.09 -16.05
CA MET A 56 -5.12 -13.18 -16.52
C MET A 56 -6.05 -12.17 -15.83
N ILE A 57 -5.81 -11.87 -14.57
CA ILE A 57 -6.71 -11.03 -13.76
C ILE A 57 -6.02 -9.74 -13.32
N GLY A 58 -4.83 -9.83 -12.73
CA GLY A 58 -4.12 -8.70 -12.14
C GLY A 58 -3.74 -7.65 -13.17
N VAL A 59 -3.14 -8.07 -14.30
CA VAL A 59 -2.69 -7.13 -15.34
C VAL A 59 -3.86 -6.37 -15.98
N PRO A 60 -4.97 -6.99 -16.41
CA PRO A 60 -6.13 -6.26 -16.93
C PRO A 60 -6.74 -5.27 -15.95
N ILE A 61 -6.85 -5.63 -14.66
CA ILE A 61 -7.36 -4.74 -13.61
C ILE A 61 -6.42 -3.53 -13.47
N MET A 62 -5.12 -3.76 -13.33
CA MET A 62 -4.11 -2.70 -13.19
C MET A 62 -4.13 -1.73 -14.40
N ILE A 63 -4.24 -2.25 -15.62
CA ILE A 63 -4.34 -1.43 -16.83
C ILE A 63 -5.59 -0.56 -16.79
N SER A 64 -6.75 -1.11 -16.41
CA SER A 64 -7.99 -0.35 -16.32
C SER A 64 -7.94 0.75 -15.27
N GLU A 65 -7.34 0.50 -14.11
CA GLU A 65 -7.12 1.50 -13.05
C GLU A 65 -6.23 2.65 -13.53
N ILE A 66 -5.11 2.31 -14.19
CA ILE A 66 -4.20 3.31 -14.77
C ILE A 66 -4.90 4.17 -15.83
N ILE A 67 -5.70 3.56 -16.70
CA ILE A 67 -6.46 4.29 -17.74
C ILE A 67 -7.45 5.26 -17.10
N ILE A 68 -8.23 4.81 -16.11
CA ILE A 68 -9.20 5.66 -15.40
C ILE A 68 -8.47 6.80 -14.69
N GLY A 69 -7.40 6.52 -13.98
CA GLY A 69 -6.61 7.53 -13.28
C GLY A 69 -6.03 8.59 -14.22
N ARG A 70 -5.43 8.16 -15.34
CA ARG A 70 -4.85 9.06 -16.34
C ARG A 70 -5.90 9.89 -17.07
N ARG A 71 -7.02 9.29 -17.44
CA ARG A 71 -8.11 9.98 -18.16
C ARG A 71 -8.78 11.04 -17.30
N ALA A 72 -8.97 10.75 -16.03
CA ALA A 72 -9.66 11.65 -15.12
C ALA A 72 -8.78 12.78 -14.57
N GLY A 73 -7.48 12.50 -14.30
CA GLY A 73 -6.51 13.47 -13.79
C GLY A 73 -6.92 14.12 -12.47
N ASN A 74 -7.67 13.39 -11.63
CA ASN A 74 -8.28 13.88 -10.40
C ASN A 74 -8.16 12.84 -9.27
N SER A 75 -8.64 13.22 -8.07
CA SER A 75 -8.76 12.28 -6.95
C SER A 75 -9.64 11.08 -7.31
N PRO A 76 -9.45 9.90 -6.69
CA PRO A 76 -10.17 8.67 -7.02
C PRO A 76 -11.69 8.84 -7.05
N ILE A 77 -12.27 9.60 -6.09
CA ILE A 77 -13.71 9.87 -6.03
C ILE A 77 -14.18 10.65 -7.25
N ASN A 78 -13.46 11.73 -7.58
CA ASN A 78 -13.81 12.59 -8.71
C ASN A 78 -13.53 11.90 -10.05
N ALA A 79 -12.49 11.07 -10.11
CA ALA A 79 -12.18 10.25 -11.29
C ALA A 79 -13.34 9.31 -11.63
N MET A 80 -13.80 8.54 -10.67
CA MET A 80 -14.92 7.62 -10.84
C MET A 80 -16.21 8.35 -11.20
N LYS A 81 -16.51 9.48 -10.52
CA LYS A 81 -17.68 10.30 -10.84
C LYS A 81 -17.65 10.84 -12.28
N ARG A 82 -16.51 11.43 -12.70
CA ARG A 82 -16.38 12.00 -14.06
C ARG A 82 -16.48 10.93 -15.13
N THR A 83 -15.81 9.81 -14.95
CA THR A 83 -15.84 8.69 -15.90
C THR A 83 -17.27 8.13 -16.02
N ALA A 84 -18.00 7.97 -14.91
CA ALA A 84 -19.38 7.52 -14.92
C ALA A 84 -20.30 8.48 -15.67
N LEU A 85 -20.18 9.78 -15.42
CA LEU A 85 -20.99 10.80 -16.12
C LEU A 85 -20.66 10.86 -17.61
N GLN A 86 -19.38 10.72 -18.01
CA GLN A 86 -19.00 10.67 -19.43
C GLN A 86 -19.55 9.44 -20.15
N SER A 87 -19.81 8.36 -19.42
CA SER A 87 -20.39 7.11 -19.94
C SER A 87 -21.91 7.04 -19.78
N ASN A 88 -22.59 8.15 -19.48
CA ASN A 88 -24.02 8.22 -19.20
C ASN A 88 -24.50 7.21 -18.13
N THR A 89 -23.65 6.95 -17.13
CA THR A 89 -23.93 6.02 -16.04
C THR A 89 -24.21 6.77 -14.74
N SER A 90 -24.73 6.10 -13.73
CA SER A 90 -25.07 6.68 -12.44
C SER A 90 -23.86 7.28 -11.71
N SER A 91 -24.05 8.46 -11.10
CA SER A 91 -23.05 9.08 -10.24
C SER A 91 -22.72 8.27 -8.96
N LEU A 92 -23.47 7.20 -8.68
CA LEU A 92 -23.20 6.28 -7.56
C LEU A 92 -21.85 5.58 -7.67
N TRP A 93 -21.25 5.51 -8.86
CA TRP A 93 -19.90 5.00 -9.05
C TRP A 93 -18.83 5.74 -8.23
N LYS A 94 -19.12 6.94 -7.74
CA LYS A 94 -18.25 7.63 -6.76
C LYS A 94 -18.04 6.82 -5.47
N LEU A 95 -18.98 5.92 -5.10
CA LEU A 95 -18.85 5.05 -3.93
C LEU A 95 -17.66 4.09 -4.05
N VAL A 96 -17.31 3.66 -5.25
CA VAL A 96 -16.10 2.86 -5.50
C VAL A 96 -14.84 3.66 -5.15
N GLY A 97 -14.79 4.95 -5.51
CA GLY A 97 -13.70 5.84 -5.10
C GLY A 97 -13.63 6.02 -3.58
N TRP A 98 -14.76 6.14 -2.91
CA TRP A 98 -14.84 6.22 -1.45
C TRP A 98 -14.38 4.92 -0.77
N SER A 99 -14.81 3.76 -1.26
CA SER A 99 -14.39 2.47 -0.71
C SER A 99 -12.87 2.28 -0.83
N GLY A 100 -12.27 2.71 -1.95
CA GLY A 100 -10.82 2.68 -2.13
C GLY A 100 -10.07 3.55 -1.12
N ILE A 101 -10.55 4.77 -0.85
CA ILE A 101 -9.95 5.65 0.17
C ILE A 101 -10.09 5.04 1.56
N THR A 102 -11.27 4.53 1.90
CA THR A 102 -11.51 3.89 3.21
C THR A 102 -10.60 2.68 3.39
N ALA A 103 -10.50 1.82 2.39
CA ALA A 103 -9.57 0.69 2.41
C ALA A 103 -8.12 1.16 2.60
N GLY A 104 -7.70 2.21 1.90
CA GLY A 104 -6.36 2.80 2.05
C GLY A 104 -6.09 3.28 3.48
N VAL A 105 -7.04 3.94 4.12
CA VAL A 105 -6.92 4.40 5.52
C VAL A 105 -6.80 3.23 6.48
N LEU A 106 -7.63 2.19 6.32
CA LEU A 106 -7.59 0.99 7.16
C LEU A 106 -6.26 0.23 7.01
N ILE A 107 -5.80 0.07 5.77
CA ILE A 107 -4.50 -0.55 5.48
C ILE A 107 -3.37 0.26 6.11
N LEU A 108 -3.36 1.58 5.94
CA LEU A 108 -2.34 2.45 6.51
C LEU A 108 -2.30 2.38 8.04
N SER A 109 -3.46 2.32 8.69
CA SER A 109 -3.57 2.13 10.15
C SER A 109 -2.92 0.83 10.61
N PHE A 110 -3.18 -0.28 9.91
CA PHE A 110 -2.55 -1.56 10.19
C PHE A 110 -1.04 -1.52 9.96
N TYR A 111 -0.60 -0.97 8.84
CA TYR A 111 0.83 -0.88 8.54
C TYR A 111 1.60 0.03 9.49
N SER A 112 0.96 1.05 10.06
CA SER A 112 1.61 1.91 11.06
C SER A 112 1.97 1.15 12.34
N VAL A 113 1.10 0.24 12.77
CA VAL A 113 1.38 -0.64 13.93
C VAL A 113 2.55 -1.58 13.63
N ILE A 114 2.52 -2.24 12.46
CA ILE A 114 3.60 -3.15 12.05
C ILE A 114 4.94 -2.41 11.92
N ALA A 115 4.93 -1.21 11.36
CA ALA A 115 6.14 -0.40 11.25
C ALA A 115 6.71 -0.03 12.64
N GLY A 116 5.85 0.28 13.62
CA GLY A 116 6.26 0.51 15.00
C GLY A 116 6.94 -0.72 15.62
N ILE A 117 6.36 -1.90 15.39
CA ILE A 117 6.94 -3.17 15.84
C ILE A 117 8.31 -3.40 15.18
N CYS A 118 8.42 -3.22 13.86
CA CYS A 118 9.69 -3.37 13.14
C CYS A 118 10.78 -2.44 13.67
N LEU A 119 10.45 -1.17 13.94
CA LEU A 119 11.39 -0.22 14.52
C LEU A 119 11.87 -0.67 15.89
N ASN A 120 10.98 -1.14 16.74
CA ASN A 120 11.35 -1.66 18.05
C ASN A 120 12.31 -2.86 17.94
N TYR A 121 12.04 -3.78 16.99
CA TYR A 121 12.96 -4.90 16.76
C TYR A 121 14.35 -4.48 16.30
N ILE A 122 14.49 -3.41 15.52
CA ILE A 122 15.80 -2.88 15.13
C ILE A 122 16.59 -2.47 16.37
N PHE A 123 15.96 -1.78 17.32
CA PHE A 123 16.62 -1.37 18.58
C PHE A 123 16.97 -2.58 19.46
N ILE A 124 16.05 -3.54 19.60
CA ILE A 124 16.31 -4.75 20.38
C ILE A 124 17.46 -5.57 19.79
N ALA A 125 17.51 -5.71 18.45
CA ALA A 125 18.58 -6.45 17.78
C ALA A 125 19.95 -5.74 17.83
N ALA A 126 19.96 -4.42 18.01
CA ALA A 126 21.18 -3.65 18.14
C ALA A 126 21.78 -3.68 19.55
N LEU A 127 21.00 -4.07 20.57
CA LEU A 127 21.48 -4.19 21.95
C LEU A 127 21.91 -5.64 22.22
N PRO A 128 23.04 -5.86 22.90
CA PRO A 128 23.43 -7.19 23.35
C PRO A 128 22.45 -7.65 24.42
N SER A 129 21.41 -8.36 24.04
CA SER A 129 20.43 -8.90 24.96
C SER A 129 20.73 -10.36 25.26
N GLU A 130 20.89 -10.69 26.55
CA GLU A 130 20.86 -12.06 27.01
C GLU A 130 19.51 -12.70 26.61
N ALA A 131 19.63 -13.64 25.75
CA ALA A 131 18.76 -14.76 25.38
C ALA A 131 17.31 -14.82 25.94
N LEU A 132 16.47 -13.86 25.63
CA LEU A 132 15.05 -14.12 25.55
C LEU A 132 14.74 -14.86 24.24
N SER A 133 13.91 -15.89 24.29
CA SER A 133 13.48 -16.57 23.07
C SER A 133 12.80 -15.55 22.14
N SER A 134 12.94 -15.73 20.83
CA SER A 134 12.35 -14.81 19.84
C SER A 134 10.80 -14.70 19.98
N SER A 135 10.15 -15.73 20.50
CA SER A 135 8.71 -15.73 20.79
C SER A 135 8.35 -14.83 21.98
N ASP A 136 9.15 -14.85 23.04
CA ASP A 136 8.92 -14.04 24.25
C ASP A 136 9.17 -12.56 23.98
N GLN A 137 10.21 -12.26 23.21
CA GLN A 137 10.48 -10.89 22.72
C GLN A 137 9.33 -10.37 21.87
N PHE A 138 8.79 -11.19 20.95
CA PHE A 138 7.67 -10.81 20.11
C PHE A 138 6.41 -10.54 20.94
N GLY A 139 6.11 -11.41 21.91
CA GLY A 139 5.00 -11.22 22.83
C GLY A 139 5.09 -9.92 23.64
N ALA A 140 6.27 -9.61 24.17
CA ALA A 140 6.53 -8.37 24.90
C ALA A 140 6.39 -7.11 24.03
N VAL A 141 6.87 -7.16 22.80
CA VAL A 141 6.76 -6.05 21.84
C VAL A 141 5.31 -5.78 21.45
N ILE A 142 4.51 -6.80 21.20
CA ILE A 142 3.09 -6.66 20.88
C ILE A 142 2.27 -6.14 22.06
N ALA A 143 2.58 -6.61 23.27
CA ALA A 143 1.88 -6.19 24.48
C ALA A 143 2.17 -4.73 24.88
N SER A 144 3.22 -4.11 24.34
CA SER A 144 3.60 -2.74 24.65
C SER A 144 2.74 -1.72 23.87
N PRO A 145 1.97 -0.85 24.52
CA PRO A 145 1.18 0.19 23.86
C PRO A 145 2.02 1.31 23.22
N TYR A 146 3.32 1.38 23.54
CA TYR A 146 4.21 2.45 23.06
C TYR A 146 4.68 2.27 21.62
N ASN A 147 4.68 1.04 21.08
CA ASN A 147 5.19 0.77 19.75
C ASN A 147 4.43 1.46 18.60
N PRO A 148 3.10 1.43 18.53
CA PRO A 148 2.36 2.16 17.50
C PRO A 148 2.46 3.69 17.67
N VAL A 149 2.60 4.18 18.91
CA VAL A 149 2.73 5.62 19.19
C VAL A 149 4.06 6.18 18.71
N SER A 150 5.15 5.44 18.88
CA SER A 150 6.49 5.85 18.42
C SER A 150 6.54 6.08 16.92
N TYR A 151 5.89 5.25 16.11
CA TYR A 151 5.84 5.42 14.66
C TYR A 151 5.06 6.67 14.25
N THR A 152 3.93 6.95 14.88
CA THR A 152 3.15 8.15 14.58
C THR A 152 3.93 9.43 14.88
N HIS A 153 4.72 9.47 15.94
CA HIS A 153 5.58 10.61 16.28
C HIS A 153 6.75 10.79 15.32
N LEU A 154 7.32 9.69 14.79
CA LEU A 154 8.41 9.76 13.80
C LEU A 154 7.91 10.23 12.41
N THR A 155 6.67 9.94 12.05
CA THR A 155 6.12 10.29 10.73
C THR A 155 5.45 11.66 10.68
N LEU A 156 4.99 12.21 11.81
CA LEU A 156 4.37 13.53 11.89
C LEU A 156 5.28 14.70 11.48
N PRO A 157 6.59 14.74 11.78
CA PRO A 157 7.47 15.84 11.37
C PRO A 157 7.71 15.90 9.86
N THR A 158 7.58 14.80 9.14
CA THR A 158 7.85 14.76 7.69
C THR A 158 6.77 15.47 6.86
N LYS A 159 5.61 15.78 7.42
CA LYS A 159 4.56 16.57 6.76
C LYS A 159 4.81 18.09 6.77
N ARG A 160 5.86 18.57 7.41
CA ARG A 160 6.16 20.02 7.53
C ARG A 160 7.20 20.53 6.53
N ILE A 161 7.67 19.69 5.60
CA ILE A 161 8.71 20.02 4.62
C ILE A 161 8.19 19.83 3.18
N VAL A 162 6.94 20.21 2.92
CA VAL A 162 6.44 20.38 1.54
C VAL A 162 5.65 21.67 1.45
#